data_85d2d5e5691ae6000225c3857f24deeb
#
_entry.id   85d2d5e5691ae6000225c3857f24deeb
#
_cell.length_a   1.000
_cell.length_b   1.000
_cell.length_c   1.000
_cell.angle_alpha   90.00
_cell.angle_beta   90.00
_cell.angle_gamma   90.00
#
_symmetry.space_group_name_H-M   'P 1'
#
loop_
_entity.id
_entity.type
_entity.pdbx_description
1 polymer ?
#
loop_
_entity_poly.entity_id
_entity_poly.type
_entity_poly.pdbx_seq_one_letter_code
_entity_poly.pdbx_strand_id
1 'polypeptide(L)'
;MRSAPPKLAALVAIGLLCGSAAPSRAESPSAPASLTVISPVFGQLVRFSMPADFKAVSENTKEAFYIREAVPKGETVTHWSQMITITGARGQASADNFSPQGLAGVIAGGFKRTCPDSFVAKGLGASKFGDRDGYAAVASCGKVGADGHSETALIIAVQGNSDAYTIQWSERAAPASSSPDIDEAKWQGRLRELMPIRLCAIVPGEAAPYPSCLQQK
;
A
#
# COMPACT_ATOMS: atom_id res chain seq x y z
N MET A 1 70.27 33.05 64.97
CA MET A 1 70.05 33.76 63.72
C MET A 1 69.95 32.73 62.66
N ARG A 2 68.71 32.40 62.20
CA ARG A 2 68.47 31.43 61.17
C ARG A 2 67.42 32.03 60.21
N SER A 3 67.87 32.28 59.01
CA SER A 3 67.05 32.78 57.89
C SER A 3 66.16 31.70 57.36
N ALA A 4 64.91 31.98 57.16
CA ALA A 4 63.95 31.11 56.48
C ALA A 4 63.90 31.49 54.95
N PRO A 5 63.76 30.53 54.05
CA PRO A 5 63.62 30.82 52.61
C PRO A 5 62.15 31.08 52.21
N PRO A 6 61.91 31.79 51.09
CA PRO A 6 60.57 32.12 50.62
C PRO A 6 59.89 30.96 49.95
N LYS A 7 58.58 30.83 50.17
CA LYS A 7 57.70 29.82 49.52
C LYS A 7 57.32 30.31 48.12
N LEU A 8 57.69 29.58 47.09
CA LEU A 8 57.18 29.71 45.74
C LEU A 8 55.72 29.20 45.66
N ALA A 9 54.82 30.09 45.30
CA ALA A 9 53.43 29.70 45.01
C ALA A 9 53.34 29.27 43.55
N ALA A 10 53.02 27.99 43.28
CA ALA A 10 52.73 27.49 41.96
C ALA A 10 51.25 27.74 41.60
N LEU A 11 51.03 28.58 40.59
CA LEU A 11 49.71 28.82 39.98
C LEU A 11 49.41 27.66 39.03
N VAL A 12 48.45 26.83 39.37
CA VAL A 12 47.89 25.81 38.48
C VAL A 12 46.79 26.45 37.66
N ALA A 13 47.00 26.65 36.38
CA ALA A 13 45.99 27.09 35.41
C ALA A 13 45.16 25.86 34.97
N ILE A 14 43.92 25.78 35.45
CA ILE A 14 42.92 24.77 34.97
C ILE A 14 42.32 25.29 33.68
N GLY A 15 42.77 24.74 32.56
CA GLY A 15 42.16 24.99 31.25
C GLY A 15 40.82 24.25 31.16
N LEU A 16 39.69 24.97 31.12
CA LEU A 16 38.38 24.45 30.74
C LEU A 16 38.35 24.20 29.23
N LEU A 17 38.43 22.90 28.85
CA LEU A 17 38.12 22.43 27.50
C LEU A 17 36.58 22.35 27.35
N CYS A 18 35.97 23.42 26.80
CA CYS A 18 34.58 23.37 26.33
C CYS A 18 34.52 22.48 25.06
N GLY A 19 34.25 21.20 25.23
CA GLY A 19 33.93 20.32 24.12
C GLY A 19 32.55 20.68 23.54
N SER A 20 32.51 21.31 22.37
CA SER A 20 31.29 21.55 21.61
C SER A 20 30.80 20.21 21.06
N ALA A 21 29.86 19.58 21.73
CA ALA A 21 29.12 18.46 21.19
C ALA A 21 28.22 18.96 20.05
N ALA A 22 28.56 18.67 18.78
CA ALA A 22 27.69 18.90 17.65
C ALA A 22 26.42 18.03 17.81
N PRO A 23 25.21 18.60 17.61
CA PRO A 23 23.98 17.81 17.67
C PRO A 23 24.02 16.77 16.54
N SER A 24 23.97 15.48 16.92
CA SER A 24 23.79 14.37 15.99
C SER A 24 22.42 14.56 15.33
N ARG A 25 22.41 14.91 14.04
CA ARG A 25 21.19 15.01 13.25
C ARG A 25 20.68 13.58 13.07
N ALA A 26 19.60 13.23 13.75
CA ALA A 26 18.91 11.97 13.51
C ALA A 26 18.42 11.98 12.06
N GLU A 27 18.97 11.12 11.23
CA GLU A 27 18.54 10.91 9.86
C GLU A 27 17.11 10.35 9.92
N SER A 28 16.14 11.13 9.43
CA SER A 28 14.76 10.66 9.32
C SER A 28 14.74 9.41 8.42
N PRO A 29 14.06 8.32 8.79
CA PRO A 29 13.96 7.16 7.94
C PRO A 29 13.42 7.58 6.58
N SER A 30 14.19 7.34 5.51
CA SER A 30 13.75 7.60 4.14
C SER A 30 12.50 6.78 3.87
N ALA A 31 11.45 7.42 3.30
CA ALA A 31 10.28 6.69 2.85
C ALA A 31 10.70 5.53 1.93
N PRO A 32 10.07 4.36 2.03
CA PRO A 32 10.42 3.23 1.19
C PRO A 32 10.33 3.63 -0.29
N ALA A 33 11.31 3.20 -1.07
CA ALA A 33 11.33 3.47 -2.50
C ALA A 33 10.06 2.90 -3.15
N SER A 34 9.42 3.66 -4.05
CA SER A 34 8.22 3.24 -4.76
C SER A 34 8.41 3.29 -6.27
N LEU A 35 7.65 2.47 -6.99
CA LEU A 35 7.57 2.44 -8.44
C LEU A 35 6.20 2.94 -8.90
N THR A 36 6.15 3.69 -9.98
CA THR A 36 4.90 3.92 -10.69
C THR A 36 4.59 2.72 -11.56
N VAL A 37 3.44 2.10 -11.33
CA VAL A 37 2.89 1.02 -12.16
C VAL A 37 1.84 1.61 -13.08
N ILE A 38 1.90 1.28 -14.38
CA ILE A 38 0.85 1.59 -15.35
C ILE A 38 0.53 0.29 -16.08
N SER A 39 -0.70 -0.18 -15.96
CA SER A 39 -1.17 -1.42 -16.59
C SER A 39 -2.32 -1.12 -17.52
N PRO A 40 -2.24 -1.50 -18.82
CA PRO A 40 -3.39 -1.47 -19.70
C PRO A 40 -4.38 -2.56 -19.28
N VAL A 41 -5.56 -2.15 -18.85
CA VAL A 41 -6.62 -3.07 -18.43
C VAL A 41 -7.91 -2.67 -19.15
N PHE A 42 -8.31 -3.47 -20.11
CA PHE A 42 -9.47 -3.21 -20.97
C PHE A 42 -9.43 -1.83 -21.62
N GLY A 43 -10.40 -0.95 -21.33
CA GLY A 43 -10.55 0.36 -21.95
C GLY A 43 -9.69 1.47 -21.38
N GLN A 44 -8.91 1.24 -20.33
CA GLN A 44 -8.14 2.29 -19.65
C GLN A 44 -6.77 1.78 -19.14
N LEU A 45 -5.88 2.74 -18.88
CA LEU A 45 -4.64 2.49 -18.16
C LEU A 45 -4.89 2.68 -16.67
N VAL A 46 -4.57 1.69 -15.85
CA VAL A 46 -4.61 1.77 -14.38
C VAL A 46 -3.23 2.19 -13.89
N ARG A 47 -3.12 3.38 -13.28
CA ARG A 47 -1.89 3.91 -12.70
C ARG A 47 -1.99 3.96 -11.19
N PHE A 48 -0.94 3.51 -10.50
CA PHE A 48 -0.78 3.64 -9.05
C PHE A 48 0.69 3.53 -8.65
N SER A 49 1.02 3.80 -7.39
CA SER A 49 2.34 3.56 -6.80
C SER A 49 2.39 2.17 -6.15
N MET A 50 3.53 1.51 -6.23
CA MET A 50 3.77 0.21 -5.61
C MET A 50 5.15 0.21 -4.96
N PRO A 51 5.37 -0.43 -3.79
CA PRO A 51 6.70 -0.55 -3.21
C PRO A 51 7.69 -1.20 -4.20
N ALA A 52 8.93 -0.69 -4.23
CA ALA A 52 9.93 -1.09 -5.23
C ALA A 52 10.45 -2.53 -5.04
N ASP A 53 10.19 -3.13 -3.90
CA ASP A 53 10.51 -4.53 -3.58
C ASP A 53 9.45 -5.53 -4.05
N PHE A 54 8.31 -5.07 -4.58
CA PHE A 54 7.29 -5.95 -5.18
C PHE A 54 7.64 -6.29 -6.64
N LYS A 55 7.23 -7.48 -7.07
CA LYS A 55 7.29 -7.94 -8.48
C LYS A 55 5.99 -8.64 -8.87
N ALA A 56 5.58 -8.49 -10.13
CA ALA A 56 4.48 -9.26 -10.68
C ALA A 56 4.84 -10.75 -10.75
N VAL A 57 3.92 -11.61 -10.31
CA VAL A 57 4.08 -13.08 -10.27
C VAL A 57 2.97 -13.81 -11.01
N SER A 58 1.86 -13.13 -11.29
CA SER A 58 0.71 -13.68 -12.02
C SER A 58 0.03 -12.57 -12.80
N GLU A 59 -0.41 -12.87 -14.02
CA GLU A 59 -1.27 -12.01 -14.84
C GLU A 59 -2.12 -12.87 -15.76
N ASN A 60 -3.43 -12.64 -15.76
CA ASN A 60 -4.37 -13.38 -16.58
C ASN A 60 -5.56 -12.52 -17.00
N THR A 61 -6.05 -12.78 -18.20
CA THR A 61 -7.32 -12.22 -18.70
C THR A 61 -8.19 -13.36 -19.16
N LYS A 62 -9.37 -13.49 -18.56
CA LYS A 62 -10.37 -14.47 -18.96
C LYS A 62 -11.69 -13.75 -19.25
N GLU A 63 -12.11 -13.76 -20.51
CA GLU A 63 -13.35 -13.12 -20.96
C GLU A 63 -13.43 -11.63 -20.58
N ALA A 64 -14.33 -11.27 -19.66
CA ALA A 64 -14.55 -9.92 -19.18
C ALA A 64 -13.80 -9.60 -17.87
N PHE A 65 -12.93 -10.51 -17.40
CA PHE A 65 -12.22 -10.35 -16.13
C PHE A 65 -10.70 -10.34 -16.34
N TYR A 66 -10.03 -9.36 -15.76
CA TYR A 66 -8.57 -9.23 -15.69
C TYR A 66 -8.10 -9.31 -14.26
N ILE A 67 -6.97 -9.99 -14.03
CA ILE A 67 -6.28 -10.02 -12.74
C ILE A 67 -4.77 -9.98 -12.95
N ARG A 68 -4.07 -9.20 -12.12
CA ARG A 68 -2.62 -9.19 -12.00
C ARG A 68 -2.23 -9.13 -10.53
N GLU A 69 -1.27 -9.95 -10.14
CA GLU A 69 -0.82 -10.09 -8.76
C GLU A 69 0.67 -9.81 -8.67
N ALA A 70 1.06 -9.04 -7.65
CA ALA A 70 2.44 -8.72 -7.32
C ALA A 70 2.70 -9.02 -5.84
N VAL A 71 3.87 -9.56 -5.53
CA VAL A 71 4.30 -9.94 -4.18
C VAL A 71 5.73 -9.41 -3.93
N PRO A 72 6.20 -9.33 -2.68
CA PRO A 72 7.60 -9.02 -2.37
C PRO A 72 8.58 -9.93 -3.13
N LYS A 73 9.74 -9.39 -3.50
CA LYS A 73 10.79 -10.15 -4.20
C LYS A 73 11.21 -11.36 -3.36
N GLY A 74 11.31 -12.53 -4.01
CA GLY A 74 11.59 -13.80 -3.35
C GLY A 74 10.34 -14.62 -3.01
N GLU A 75 9.15 -14.01 -2.99
CA GLU A 75 7.88 -14.67 -2.76
C GLU A 75 7.22 -15.13 -4.08
N THR A 76 6.16 -15.93 -3.96
CA THR A 76 5.43 -16.50 -5.10
C THR A 76 3.92 -16.31 -4.93
N VAL A 77 3.13 -16.56 -5.98
CA VAL A 77 1.67 -16.46 -5.93
C VAL A 77 1.01 -17.38 -4.89
N THR A 78 1.67 -18.47 -4.51
CA THR A 78 1.16 -19.42 -3.50
C THR A 78 1.72 -19.17 -2.10
N HIS A 79 2.92 -18.57 -2.00
CA HIS A 79 3.62 -18.32 -0.73
C HIS A 79 4.04 -16.85 -0.68
N TRP A 80 3.23 -16.05 0.00
CA TRP A 80 3.42 -14.61 0.13
C TRP A 80 3.00 -14.09 1.50
N SER A 81 3.66 -13.05 1.93
CA SER A 81 3.33 -12.29 3.15
C SER A 81 2.43 -11.10 2.84
N GLN A 82 2.64 -10.48 1.67
CA GLN A 82 1.86 -9.36 1.16
C GLN A 82 1.61 -9.56 -0.33
N MET A 83 0.44 -9.11 -0.80
CA MET A 83 0.08 -9.16 -2.21
C MET A 83 -0.65 -7.90 -2.63
N ILE A 84 -0.24 -7.32 -3.75
CA ILE A 84 -0.99 -6.26 -4.43
C ILE A 84 -1.65 -6.87 -5.65
N THR A 85 -2.99 -6.82 -5.68
CA THR A 85 -3.81 -7.36 -6.76
C THR A 85 -4.52 -6.23 -7.50
N ILE A 86 -4.41 -6.22 -8.82
CA ILE A 86 -5.19 -5.35 -9.70
C ILE A 86 -6.24 -6.22 -10.38
N THR A 87 -7.49 -5.80 -10.39
CA THR A 87 -8.52 -6.42 -11.21
C THR A 87 -9.22 -5.42 -12.11
N GLY A 88 -9.75 -5.92 -13.22
CA GLY A 88 -10.64 -5.21 -14.11
C GLY A 88 -11.85 -6.08 -14.44
N ALA A 89 -13.02 -5.47 -14.52
CA ALA A 89 -14.26 -6.11 -14.94
C ALA A 89 -14.89 -5.30 -16.07
N ARG A 90 -14.83 -5.85 -17.30
CA ARG A 90 -15.28 -5.17 -18.51
C ARG A 90 -16.79 -4.91 -18.46
N GLY A 91 -17.19 -3.69 -18.80
CA GLY A 91 -18.60 -3.27 -18.90
C GLY A 91 -19.33 -3.13 -17.55
N GLN A 92 -18.72 -3.50 -16.42
CA GLN A 92 -19.41 -3.54 -15.14
C GLN A 92 -19.81 -2.15 -14.62
N ALA A 93 -19.00 -1.12 -14.90
CA ALA A 93 -19.30 0.26 -14.46
C ALA A 93 -20.47 0.90 -15.22
N SER A 94 -20.92 0.29 -16.33
CA SER A 94 -22.08 0.74 -17.12
C SER A 94 -23.42 0.16 -16.63
N ALA A 95 -23.41 -0.73 -15.62
CA ALA A 95 -24.65 -1.26 -15.06
C ALA A 95 -25.37 -0.21 -14.21
N ASP A 96 -26.69 -0.10 -14.35
CA ASP A 96 -27.52 0.93 -13.69
C ASP A 96 -27.37 1.00 -12.16
N ASN A 97 -27.06 -0.14 -11.54
CA ASN A 97 -26.91 -0.24 -10.08
C ASN A 97 -25.44 -0.35 -9.64
N PHE A 98 -24.50 -0.04 -10.53
CA PHE A 98 -23.08 -0.06 -10.16
C PHE A 98 -22.74 1.06 -9.18
N SER A 99 -21.96 0.72 -8.17
CA SER A 99 -21.27 1.69 -7.32
C SER A 99 -19.92 1.12 -6.85
N PRO A 100 -18.89 1.97 -6.68
CA PRO A 100 -17.61 1.53 -6.11
C PRO A 100 -17.78 0.90 -4.72
N GLN A 101 -18.68 1.42 -3.89
CA GLN A 101 -19.01 0.85 -2.58
C GLN A 101 -19.61 -0.55 -2.71
N GLY A 102 -20.54 -0.75 -3.65
CA GLY A 102 -21.13 -2.05 -3.92
C GLY A 102 -20.08 -3.08 -4.36
N LEU A 103 -19.16 -2.68 -5.27
CA LEU A 103 -18.06 -3.54 -5.72
C LEU A 103 -17.12 -3.91 -4.56
N ALA A 104 -16.72 -2.97 -3.73
CA ALA A 104 -15.91 -3.26 -2.54
C ALA A 104 -16.66 -4.20 -1.57
N GLY A 105 -17.97 -4.03 -1.43
CA GLY A 105 -18.83 -4.91 -0.65
C GLY A 105 -18.90 -6.34 -1.18
N VAL A 106 -18.93 -6.53 -2.51
CA VAL A 106 -18.90 -7.86 -3.15
C VAL A 106 -17.59 -8.58 -2.82
N ILE A 107 -16.46 -7.88 -2.90
CA ILE A 107 -15.14 -8.46 -2.57
C ILE A 107 -15.07 -8.81 -1.08
N ALA A 108 -15.46 -7.90 -0.18
CA ALA A 108 -15.53 -8.15 1.26
C ALA A 108 -16.47 -9.31 1.58
N GLY A 109 -17.56 -9.46 0.83
CA GLY A 109 -18.48 -10.60 0.91
C GLY A 109 -17.80 -11.94 0.55
N GLY A 110 -16.77 -11.93 -0.27
CA GLY A 110 -15.91 -13.09 -0.54
C GLY A 110 -15.20 -13.55 0.74
N PHE A 111 -14.59 -12.64 1.47
CA PHE A 111 -13.99 -12.91 2.79
C PHE A 111 -15.02 -13.51 3.75
N LYS A 112 -16.19 -12.88 3.88
CA LYS A 112 -17.26 -13.36 4.76
C LYS A 112 -17.71 -14.80 4.43
N ARG A 113 -17.77 -15.16 3.16
CA ARG A 113 -18.13 -16.55 2.77
C ARG A 113 -17.05 -17.56 3.13
N THR A 114 -15.79 -17.15 3.08
CA THR A 114 -14.65 -18.02 3.38
C THR A 114 -14.44 -18.22 4.88
N CYS A 115 -14.71 -17.19 5.70
CA CYS A 115 -14.47 -17.23 7.14
C CYS A 115 -15.60 -16.58 7.95
N PRO A 116 -16.83 -17.10 7.92
CA PRO A 116 -18.00 -16.46 8.53
C PRO A 116 -17.84 -16.16 10.01
N ASP A 117 -17.12 -17.02 10.74
CA ASP A 117 -16.94 -16.92 12.21
C ASP A 117 -15.82 -15.96 12.63
N SER A 118 -14.93 -15.58 11.70
CA SER A 118 -13.78 -14.72 11.99
C SER A 118 -13.65 -13.57 10.97
N PHE A 119 -14.77 -13.14 10.42
CA PHE A 119 -14.85 -12.05 9.45
C PHE A 119 -15.15 -10.72 10.13
N VAL A 120 -14.45 -9.67 9.69
CA VAL A 120 -14.82 -8.27 9.94
C VAL A 120 -14.52 -7.44 8.71
N ALA A 121 -15.32 -6.39 8.46
CA ALA A 121 -15.02 -5.40 7.44
C ALA A 121 -15.34 -3.99 7.93
N LYS A 122 -14.58 -3.02 7.46
CA LYS A 122 -14.75 -1.60 7.77
C LYS A 122 -14.61 -0.76 6.51
N GLY A 123 -15.60 0.10 6.23
CA GLY A 123 -15.48 1.11 5.20
C GLY A 123 -14.52 2.22 5.62
N LEU A 124 -13.61 2.61 4.74
CA LEU A 124 -12.78 3.80 4.89
C LEU A 124 -13.42 5.03 4.23
N GLY A 125 -14.40 4.80 3.35
CA GLY A 125 -15.24 5.85 2.76
C GLY A 125 -15.09 6.02 1.26
N ALA A 126 -15.97 6.85 0.71
CA ALA A 126 -15.94 7.29 -0.67
C ALA A 126 -14.84 8.35 -0.88
N SER A 127 -14.17 8.31 -2.03
CA SER A 127 -13.11 9.25 -2.40
C SER A 127 -13.04 9.42 -3.90
N LYS A 128 -12.33 10.44 -4.36
CA LYS A 128 -11.92 10.58 -5.75
C LYS A 128 -10.51 10.02 -5.94
N PHE A 129 -10.33 9.19 -6.96
CA PHE A 129 -9.03 8.72 -7.42
C PHE A 129 -8.75 9.36 -8.80
N GLY A 130 -7.99 10.45 -8.79
CA GLY A 130 -7.98 11.39 -9.90
C GLY A 130 -9.35 12.07 -10.04
N ASP A 131 -9.96 11.96 -11.22
CA ASP A 131 -11.32 12.45 -11.53
C ASP A 131 -12.43 11.40 -11.31
N ARG A 132 -12.06 10.17 -10.92
CA ARG A 132 -12.96 9.03 -10.85
C ARG A 132 -13.53 8.81 -9.45
N ASP A 133 -14.81 8.43 -9.40
CA ASP A 133 -15.43 7.99 -8.15
C ASP A 133 -14.83 6.66 -7.71
N GLY A 134 -14.60 6.54 -6.42
CA GLY A 134 -14.13 5.32 -5.82
C GLY A 134 -14.53 5.17 -4.37
N TYR A 135 -14.22 4.00 -3.83
CA TYR A 135 -14.49 3.63 -2.45
C TYR A 135 -13.39 2.75 -1.90
N ALA A 136 -13.01 2.99 -0.65
CA ALA A 136 -12.04 2.16 0.05
C ALA A 136 -12.67 1.46 1.24
N ALA A 137 -12.29 0.21 1.46
CA ALA A 137 -12.70 -0.60 2.60
C ALA A 137 -11.56 -1.53 3.03
N VAL A 138 -11.65 -2.06 4.23
CA VAL A 138 -10.78 -3.13 4.72
C VAL A 138 -11.65 -4.32 5.08
N ALA A 139 -11.26 -5.52 4.65
CA ALA A 139 -11.86 -6.78 5.06
C ALA A 139 -10.79 -7.66 5.72
N SER A 140 -11.14 -8.34 6.79
CA SER A 140 -10.24 -9.20 7.55
C SER A 140 -10.89 -10.53 7.89
N CYS A 141 -10.06 -11.56 7.89
CA CYS A 141 -10.44 -12.95 8.08
C CYS A 141 -9.39 -13.63 8.96
N GLY A 142 -9.81 -14.22 10.07
CA GLY A 142 -8.90 -14.86 11.02
C GLY A 142 -8.33 -16.17 10.50
N LYS A 143 -9.05 -16.88 9.61
CA LYS A 143 -8.60 -18.18 9.09
C LYS A 143 -9.11 -18.40 7.68
N VAL A 144 -8.21 -18.32 6.70
CA VAL A 144 -8.49 -18.57 5.27
C VAL A 144 -7.49 -19.58 4.69
N GLY A 145 -7.87 -20.16 3.55
CA GLY A 145 -7.01 -21.07 2.80
C GLY A 145 -6.82 -22.43 3.46
N ALA A 146 -6.11 -23.31 2.78
CA ALA A 146 -5.82 -24.66 3.26
C ALA A 146 -4.79 -24.67 4.39
N ASP A 147 -3.88 -23.72 4.43
CA ASP A 147 -2.87 -23.50 5.47
C ASP A 147 -3.42 -22.77 6.70
N GLY A 148 -4.65 -22.26 6.61
CA GLY A 148 -5.36 -21.64 7.72
C GLY A 148 -4.80 -20.28 8.17
N HIS A 149 -4.03 -19.55 7.31
CA HIS A 149 -3.52 -18.21 7.65
C HIS A 149 -4.65 -17.20 7.89
N SER A 150 -4.36 -16.11 8.62
CA SER A 150 -5.23 -14.93 8.61
C SER A 150 -4.91 -14.05 7.42
N GLU A 151 -5.90 -13.33 6.90
CA GLU A 151 -5.70 -12.38 5.80
C GLU A 151 -6.51 -11.12 6.05
N THR A 152 -5.86 -9.96 5.87
CA THR A 152 -6.52 -8.65 5.88
C THR A 152 -6.18 -7.92 4.59
N ALA A 153 -7.20 -7.40 3.92
CA ALA A 153 -7.07 -6.70 2.64
C ALA A 153 -7.66 -5.29 2.68
N LEU A 154 -6.87 -4.31 2.27
CA LEU A 154 -7.36 -3.04 1.78
C LEU A 154 -7.95 -3.27 0.38
N ILE A 155 -9.17 -2.82 0.16
CA ILE A 155 -9.92 -2.94 -1.08
C ILE A 155 -10.22 -1.54 -1.57
N ILE A 156 -9.72 -1.18 -2.76
CA ILE A 156 -9.99 0.10 -3.42
C ILE A 156 -10.73 -0.22 -4.71
N ALA A 157 -11.98 0.21 -4.80
CA ALA A 157 -12.80 0.08 -6.00
C ALA A 157 -12.90 1.44 -6.70
N VAL A 158 -12.71 1.47 -8.02
CA VAL A 158 -12.70 2.69 -8.84
C VAL A 158 -13.62 2.51 -10.05
N GLN A 159 -14.48 3.48 -10.28
CA GLN A 159 -15.37 3.52 -11.45
C GLN A 159 -14.61 4.04 -12.68
N GLY A 160 -14.50 3.23 -13.72
CA GLY A 160 -14.00 3.66 -15.01
C GLY A 160 -15.08 4.22 -15.92
N ASN A 161 -14.76 4.38 -17.22
CA ASN A 161 -15.73 4.86 -18.21
C ASN A 161 -16.87 3.85 -18.41
N SER A 162 -16.53 2.59 -18.66
CA SER A 162 -17.46 1.47 -18.79
C SER A 162 -17.06 0.28 -17.91
N ASP A 163 -15.78 0.19 -17.55
CA ASP A 163 -15.20 -0.92 -16.83
C ASP A 163 -15.02 -0.57 -15.34
N ALA A 164 -15.06 -1.55 -14.48
CA ALA A 164 -14.78 -1.37 -13.05
C ALA A 164 -13.39 -1.91 -12.73
N TYR A 165 -12.69 -1.23 -11.83
CA TYR A 165 -11.33 -1.59 -11.43
C TYR A 165 -11.20 -1.72 -9.93
N THR A 166 -10.33 -2.64 -9.49
CA THR A 166 -9.91 -2.67 -8.09
C THR A 166 -8.41 -2.72 -7.96
N ILE A 167 -7.91 -2.13 -6.88
CA ILE A 167 -6.56 -2.33 -6.38
C ILE A 167 -6.71 -2.82 -4.95
N GLN A 168 -6.09 -3.96 -4.63
CA GLN A 168 -6.15 -4.54 -3.31
C GLN A 168 -4.73 -4.70 -2.76
N TRP A 169 -4.55 -4.48 -1.47
CA TRP A 169 -3.33 -4.81 -0.75
C TRP A 169 -3.69 -5.74 0.39
N SER A 170 -3.35 -7.02 0.22
CA SER A 170 -3.56 -8.06 1.23
C SER A 170 -2.28 -8.31 2.05
N GLU A 171 -2.44 -8.59 3.32
CA GLU A 171 -1.39 -9.04 4.23
C GLU A 171 -1.82 -10.34 4.92
N ARG A 172 -0.91 -11.32 5.01
CA ARG A 172 -1.09 -12.57 5.72
C ARG A 172 -0.39 -12.54 7.07
N ALA A 173 -0.97 -13.23 8.04
CA ALA A 173 -0.38 -13.48 9.35
C ALA A 173 -0.75 -14.86 9.87
N ALA A 174 -0.30 -15.21 11.07
CA ALA A 174 -0.68 -16.46 11.72
C ALA A 174 -2.21 -16.58 11.84
N PRO A 175 -2.77 -17.79 11.76
CA PRO A 175 -4.20 -17.99 11.90
C PRO A 175 -4.71 -17.56 13.28
N ALA A 176 -5.90 -16.99 13.32
CA ALA A 176 -6.58 -16.56 14.53
C ALA A 176 -8.01 -17.13 14.55
N SER A 177 -8.51 -17.46 15.75
CA SER A 177 -9.89 -17.94 15.93
C SER A 177 -10.93 -16.83 15.80
N SER A 178 -10.52 -15.57 15.96
CA SER A 178 -11.33 -14.37 15.75
C SER A 178 -10.75 -13.54 14.61
N SER A 179 -11.53 -12.61 14.07
CA SER A 179 -11.04 -11.65 13.10
C SER A 179 -9.92 -10.80 13.72
N PRO A 180 -8.81 -10.59 12.99
CA PRO A 180 -7.81 -9.61 13.40
C PRO A 180 -8.43 -8.21 13.48
N ASP A 181 -7.98 -7.41 14.45
CA ASP A 181 -8.40 -6.01 14.57
C ASP A 181 -7.95 -5.21 13.35
N ILE A 182 -8.87 -4.36 12.85
CA ILE A 182 -8.57 -3.45 11.76
C ILE A 182 -7.95 -2.17 12.32
N ASP A 183 -6.62 -2.06 12.28
CA ASP A 183 -5.91 -0.80 12.51
C ASP A 183 -6.14 0.15 11.32
N GLU A 184 -7.09 1.06 11.47
CA GLU A 184 -7.46 2.00 10.42
C GLU A 184 -6.30 2.90 10.00
N ALA A 185 -5.46 3.34 10.93
CA ALA A 185 -4.33 4.22 10.64
C ALA A 185 -3.29 3.52 9.75
N LYS A 186 -3.01 2.24 10.01
CA LYS A 186 -2.18 1.38 9.16
C LYS A 186 -2.74 1.28 7.75
N TRP A 187 -4.03 0.96 7.60
CA TRP A 187 -4.63 0.74 6.29
C TRP A 187 -4.82 2.03 5.49
N GLN A 188 -5.05 3.16 6.15
CA GLN A 188 -4.95 4.47 5.51
C GLN A 188 -3.51 4.78 5.10
N GLY A 189 -2.50 4.32 5.84
CA GLY A 189 -1.09 4.34 5.44
C GLY A 189 -0.87 3.58 4.13
N ARG A 190 -1.34 2.33 4.03
CA ARG A 190 -1.26 1.54 2.79
C ARG A 190 -1.98 2.20 1.61
N LEU A 191 -3.14 2.80 1.85
CA LEU A 191 -3.83 3.59 0.82
C LEU A 191 -2.95 4.74 0.30
N ARG A 192 -2.30 5.49 1.20
CA ARG A 192 -1.38 6.58 0.79
C ARG A 192 -0.17 6.08 0.02
N GLU A 193 0.37 4.92 0.36
CA GLU A 193 1.49 4.29 -0.37
C GLU A 193 1.12 3.92 -1.81
N LEU A 194 -0.14 3.58 -2.08
CA LEU A 194 -0.64 3.30 -3.43
C LEU A 194 -0.96 4.56 -4.25
N MET A 195 -1.02 5.73 -3.63
CA MET A 195 -1.33 6.99 -4.33
C MET A 195 -0.13 7.50 -5.16
N PRO A 196 -0.38 8.22 -6.27
CA PRO A 196 -1.69 8.55 -6.83
C PRO A 196 -2.29 7.38 -7.63
N ILE A 197 -3.56 7.08 -7.39
CA ILE A 197 -4.33 6.13 -8.20
C ILE A 197 -5.07 6.92 -9.28
N ARG A 198 -4.95 6.51 -10.55
CA ARG A 198 -5.58 7.16 -11.70
C ARG A 198 -6.01 6.16 -12.76
N LEU A 199 -7.07 6.48 -13.46
CA LEU A 199 -7.48 5.81 -14.69
C LEU A 199 -7.25 6.77 -15.86
N CYS A 200 -6.32 6.42 -16.75
CA CYS A 200 -6.01 7.25 -17.91
C CYS A 200 -6.61 6.65 -19.18
N ALA A 201 -6.87 7.48 -20.17
CA ALA A 201 -7.26 7.01 -21.50
C ALA A 201 -6.09 6.30 -22.20
N ILE A 202 -6.38 5.27 -22.96
CA ILE A 202 -5.41 4.65 -23.88
C ILE A 202 -5.27 5.57 -25.11
N VAL A 203 -4.04 6.01 -25.38
CA VAL A 203 -3.71 6.77 -26.58
C VAL A 203 -3.28 5.80 -27.68
N PRO A 204 -3.96 5.74 -28.82
CA PRO A 204 -3.60 4.84 -29.92
C PRO A 204 -2.14 5.05 -30.36
N GLY A 205 -1.39 3.95 -30.45
CA GLY A 205 0.02 3.97 -30.86
C GLY A 205 1.02 4.34 -29.75
N GLU A 206 0.55 4.73 -28.56
CA GLU A 206 1.43 4.99 -27.42
C GLU A 206 1.90 3.68 -26.80
N ALA A 207 3.22 3.54 -26.67
CA ALA A 207 3.84 2.40 -26.00
C ALA A 207 4.20 2.72 -24.55
N ALA A 208 4.45 1.68 -23.73
CA ALA A 208 5.03 1.84 -22.41
C ALA A 208 6.32 2.67 -22.49
N PRO A 209 6.56 3.58 -21.53
CA PRO A 209 5.91 3.71 -20.22
C PRO A 209 4.63 4.58 -20.17
N TYR A 210 3.94 4.80 -21.27
CA TYR A 210 2.68 5.57 -21.36
C TYR A 210 2.82 7.01 -20.86
N PRO A 211 3.61 7.87 -21.56
CA PRO A 211 3.92 9.22 -21.09
C PRO A 211 2.66 10.09 -20.91
N SER A 212 1.60 9.88 -21.66
CA SER A 212 0.32 10.59 -21.50
C SER A 212 -0.28 10.37 -20.09
N CYS A 213 -0.17 9.15 -19.55
CA CYS A 213 -0.65 8.81 -18.22
C CYS A 213 0.32 9.26 -17.11
N LEU A 214 1.64 9.30 -17.38
CA LEU A 214 2.64 9.80 -16.44
C LEU A 214 2.51 11.30 -16.17
N GLN A 215 2.20 12.10 -17.20
CA GLN A 215 2.14 13.57 -17.14
C GLN A 215 0.84 14.12 -16.53
N GLN A 216 -0.19 13.32 -16.39
CA GLN A 216 -1.43 13.75 -15.75
C GLN A 216 -1.18 14.03 -14.25
N LYS A 217 -1.37 15.32 -13.87
CA LYS A 217 -1.25 15.81 -12.50
C LYS A 217 -2.49 15.51 -11.67
#